data_f29bfec81e9146463bb00d0cf7c4d6db
#
_entry.id   f29bfec81e9146463bb00d0cf7c4d6db
#
_cell.length_a   1.000
_cell.length_b   1.000
_cell.length_c   1.000
_cell.angle_alpha   90.00
_cell.angle_beta   90.00
_cell.angle_gamma   90.00
#
_symmetry.space_group_name_H-M   'P 1'
#
loop_
_entity.id
_entity.type
_entity.pdbx_description
1 polymer ?
#
loop_
_entity_poly.entity_id
_entity_poly.type
_entity_poly.pdbx_seq_one_letter_code
_entity_poly.pdbx_strand_id
1 'polypeptide(L)'
;MRIKKILAKDILPVKLFEVDNLSDLVVIAGPNGVGKTRLISGLLHYMQNFSGTNPSFVIEATNTIEEQVFGGKSIDTANQADAKKLKSLLQKSRRRRNLTSSIVYFESNRSIKNVNSLGFQFEFPDPYDEELGWNMSFSGLVNRWQDTQHAIFKKVQSQKTNIASRAIQLRKDGYESMNLDFSDPLDPFRKTFYQLLGPKSLAAADIQRQTLTYEHNGEIRDINTLSSGEREVLNITFDFLLRKPSDCIVFFDEPELHLHPELLSRLISTLKDIGTNNQFILISHSPDVISASLDDSVIFLMPPKQEGGNQGVLVTAQDTNTEALSRLGQSVGVVSLGKKIVLIEGASSSLDKQTYAHILKNQFSNLVLLPSGGKGNLYAFEQVLETVLSRSIWGVQFYMLADRDALPVGRSLGAAGSAAGRLKTLSKYHLENYFLDAETISLCFKPMEKPGHWLRNPSEIDRVLREIARQHISYAAALIASKHFRDRVGNIDVMVKGVADASQHGFVSRVLARVGEERERVRTTLDDVEIQRFSEETYQALSDAVSQPGNAWKSSIPGKPILSQLCTRANISLGRLKTLYIQSSSEVSSNPFAEIYEIFDFFSKADQ
;
A
#
# COMPACT_ATOMS: atom_id res chain seq x y z
N MET A 1 17.80 4.07 -14.15
CA MET A 1 17.29 5.42 -14.49
C MET A 1 15.87 5.60 -13.98
N ARG A 2 15.52 6.83 -13.59
CA ARG A 2 14.19 7.17 -13.03
C ARG A 2 13.64 8.43 -13.66
N ILE A 3 12.38 8.42 -14.04
CA ILE A 3 11.67 9.64 -14.46
C ILE A 3 11.31 10.42 -13.20
N LYS A 4 11.75 11.66 -13.13
CA LYS A 4 11.43 12.59 -12.04
C LYS A 4 10.36 13.60 -12.44
N LYS A 5 10.32 13.98 -13.72
CA LYS A 5 9.32 14.90 -14.26
C LYS A 5 8.83 14.42 -15.62
N ILE A 6 7.55 14.61 -15.87
CA ILE A 6 6.92 14.42 -17.18
C ILE A 6 6.20 15.71 -17.56
N LEU A 7 6.45 16.20 -18.75
CA LEU A 7 5.68 17.28 -19.37
C LEU A 7 5.20 16.78 -20.76
N ALA A 8 3.89 16.71 -20.93
CA ALA A 8 3.27 16.35 -22.19
C ALA A 8 2.17 17.36 -22.56
N LYS A 9 2.20 17.83 -23.80
CA LYS A 9 1.22 18.77 -24.36
C LYS A 9 0.55 18.15 -25.58
N ASP A 10 -0.75 18.39 -25.73
CA ASP A 10 -1.54 18.03 -26.92
C ASP A 10 -1.45 16.55 -27.35
N ILE A 11 -1.38 15.63 -26.37
CA ILE A 11 -1.60 14.20 -26.57
C ILE A 11 -3.09 13.91 -26.39
N LEU A 12 -3.91 14.25 -27.36
CA LEU A 12 -5.37 14.24 -27.25
C LEU A 12 -5.94 12.90 -26.76
N PRO A 13 -6.87 12.91 -25.79
CA PRO A 13 -7.64 14.05 -25.28
C PRO A 13 -6.92 14.87 -24.19
N VAL A 14 -5.69 14.54 -23.82
CA VAL A 14 -4.90 15.27 -22.82
C VAL A 14 -4.25 16.49 -23.46
N LYS A 15 -4.63 17.70 -23.01
CA LYS A 15 -4.06 18.97 -23.51
C LYS A 15 -2.76 19.35 -22.82
N LEU A 16 -2.72 19.22 -21.48
CA LEU A 16 -1.54 19.49 -20.67
C LEU A 16 -1.45 18.49 -19.53
N PHE A 17 -0.32 17.82 -19.42
CA PHE A 17 0.02 16.94 -18.33
C PHE A 17 1.43 17.27 -17.85
N GLU A 18 1.53 17.82 -16.65
CA GLU A 18 2.80 18.18 -16.03
C GLU A 18 2.83 17.64 -14.59
N VAL A 19 3.81 16.81 -14.29
CA VAL A 19 4.03 16.22 -12.97
C VAL A 19 5.53 16.13 -12.70
N ASP A 20 5.91 16.35 -11.45
CA ASP A 20 7.29 16.31 -10.98
C ASP A 20 7.43 15.51 -9.66
N ASN A 21 8.68 15.35 -9.20
CA ASN A 21 9.01 14.64 -7.96
C ASN A 21 8.45 13.23 -7.86
N LEU A 22 8.49 12.48 -8.97
CA LEU A 22 7.96 11.13 -9.04
C LEU A 22 8.79 10.13 -8.22
N SER A 23 8.12 9.26 -7.48
CA SER A 23 8.70 8.17 -6.67
C SER A 23 9.05 6.93 -7.50
N ASP A 24 9.49 5.86 -6.84
CA ASP A 24 9.82 4.58 -7.49
C ASP A 24 8.58 3.79 -7.94
N LEU A 25 7.44 4.04 -7.31
CA LEU A 25 6.14 3.57 -7.78
C LEU A 25 5.26 4.77 -8.11
N VAL A 26 4.80 4.84 -9.34
CA VAL A 26 3.91 5.89 -9.83
C VAL A 26 2.63 5.25 -10.32
N VAL A 27 1.49 5.71 -9.85
CA VAL A 27 0.17 5.27 -10.32
C VAL A 27 -0.51 6.43 -11.03
N ILE A 28 -0.78 6.26 -12.33
CA ILE A 28 -1.60 7.20 -13.11
C ILE A 28 -3.03 6.69 -13.12
N ALA A 29 -3.90 7.37 -12.37
CA ALA A 29 -5.30 7.04 -12.19
C ALA A 29 -6.22 8.04 -12.91
N GLY A 30 -7.48 7.70 -13.04
CA GLY A 30 -8.49 8.61 -13.59
C GLY A 30 -9.67 7.86 -14.22
N PRO A 31 -10.76 8.57 -14.58
CA PRO A 31 -11.95 7.96 -15.15
C PRO A 31 -11.69 7.31 -16.52
N ASN A 32 -12.59 6.40 -16.91
CA ASN A 32 -12.54 5.82 -18.25
C ASN A 32 -12.74 6.91 -19.31
N GLY A 33 -12.01 6.80 -20.43
CA GLY A 33 -12.10 7.74 -21.53
C GLY A 33 -11.32 9.05 -21.38
N VAL A 34 -10.70 9.34 -20.20
CA VAL A 34 -9.93 10.57 -19.98
C VAL A 34 -8.62 10.62 -20.78
N GLY A 35 -8.17 9.48 -21.33
CA GLY A 35 -6.99 9.42 -22.18
C GLY A 35 -5.74 8.84 -21.53
N LYS A 36 -5.84 8.08 -20.43
CA LYS A 36 -4.70 7.43 -19.74
C LYS A 36 -3.84 6.59 -20.70
N THR A 37 -4.45 5.61 -21.38
CA THR A 37 -3.76 4.76 -22.35
C THR A 37 -3.21 5.56 -23.54
N ARG A 38 -3.92 6.61 -23.98
CA ARG A 38 -3.43 7.51 -25.03
C ARG A 38 -2.20 8.30 -24.61
N LEU A 39 -2.22 8.82 -23.36
CA LEU A 39 -1.07 9.51 -22.78
C LEU A 39 0.16 8.59 -22.80
N ILE A 40 0.03 7.38 -22.23
CA ILE A 40 1.15 6.43 -22.17
C ILE A 40 1.62 6.01 -23.55
N SER A 41 0.70 5.72 -24.47
CA SER A 41 1.07 5.40 -25.87
C SER A 41 1.85 6.54 -26.53
N GLY A 42 1.47 7.79 -26.28
CA GLY A 42 2.19 8.96 -26.75
C GLY A 42 3.57 9.11 -26.13
N LEU A 43 3.70 8.89 -24.81
CA LEU A 43 4.98 8.89 -24.10
C LEU A 43 5.92 7.80 -24.65
N LEU A 44 5.43 6.57 -24.80
CA LEU A 44 6.20 5.45 -25.32
C LEU A 44 6.60 5.66 -26.78
N HIS A 45 5.70 6.19 -27.62
CA HIS A 45 6.01 6.52 -29.02
C HIS A 45 7.13 7.55 -29.12
N TYR A 46 7.10 8.58 -28.27
CA TYR A 46 8.20 9.55 -28.22
C TYR A 46 9.52 8.88 -27.79
N MET A 47 9.48 8.03 -26.74
CA MET A 47 10.68 7.32 -26.27
C MET A 47 11.26 6.33 -27.30
N GLN A 48 10.47 5.88 -28.28
CA GLN A 48 10.97 5.10 -29.40
C GLN A 48 11.74 5.95 -30.41
N ASN A 49 11.23 7.12 -30.73
CA ASN A 49 11.69 7.93 -31.84
C ASN A 49 12.54 9.14 -31.41
N PHE A 50 12.29 9.71 -30.23
CA PHE A 50 12.90 10.95 -29.74
C PHE A 50 12.86 12.09 -30.77
N SER A 51 11.72 12.21 -31.45
CA SER A 51 11.49 13.27 -32.43
C SER A 51 10.72 14.41 -31.80
N GLY A 52 11.29 15.62 -31.87
CA GLY A 52 10.68 16.82 -31.26
C GLY A 52 11.07 17.02 -29.79
N THR A 53 10.37 17.94 -29.12
CA THR A 53 10.59 18.31 -27.71
C THR A 53 9.36 18.08 -26.83
N ASN A 54 8.35 17.45 -27.38
CA ASN A 54 7.10 17.15 -26.71
C ASN A 54 6.64 15.72 -27.05
N PRO A 55 6.40 14.87 -26.05
CA PRO A 55 6.58 15.09 -24.61
C PRO A 55 8.05 15.20 -24.21
N SER A 56 8.32 15.70 -22.99
CA SER A 56 9.66 15.76 -22.42
C SER A 56 9.71 15.15 -21.03
N PHE A 57 10.90 14.70 -20.65
CA PHE A 57 11.16 14.02 -19.36
C PHE A 57 12.41 14.57 -18.72
N VAL A 58 12.38 14.75 -17.41
CA VAL A 58 13.58 14.84 -16.59
C VAL A 58 13.86 13.44 -16.04
N ILE A 59 15.02 12.89 -16.38
CA ILE A 59 15.43 11.53 -16.00
C ILE A 59 16.69 11.61 -15.16
N GLU A 60 16.64 10.99 -13.98
CA GLU A 60 17.76 10.86 -13.07
C GLU A 60 18.49 9.53 -13.30
N ALA A 61 19.82 9.57 -13.27
CA ALA A 61 20.66 8.40 -13.33
C ALA A 61 20.62 7.64 -11.98
N THR A 62 20.58 6.33 -12.05
CA THR A 62 20.58 5.42 -10.88
C THR A 62 21.84 4.59 -10.75
N ASN A 63 22.73 4.64 -11.77
CA ASN A 63 24.01 3.96 -11.76
C ASN A 63 25.10 4.77 -12.48
N THR A 64 26.35 4.38 -12.27
CA THR A 64 27.52 5.08 -12.83
C THR A 64 27.59 5.08 -14.37
N ILE A 65 27.07 4.06 -15.03
CA ILE A 65 27.04 3.98 -16.51
C ILE A 65 26.08 5.04 -17.06
N GLU A 66 24.94 5.19 -16.42
CA GLU A 66 23.97 6.23 -16.78
C GLU A 66 24.54 7.63 -16.55
N GLU A 67 25.18 7.87 -15.39
CA GLU A 67 25.83 9.14 -15.12
C GLU A 67 26.90 9.51 -16.15
N GLN A 68 27.70 8.54 -16.60
CA GLN A 68 28.69 8.75 -17.65
C GLN A 68 28.03 9.09 -19.00
N VAL A 69 26.99 8.38 -19.38
CA VAL A 69 26.27 8.66 -20.65
C VAL A 69 25.56 10.00 -20.59
N PHE A 70 24.97 10.34 -19.47
CA PHE A 70 24.26 11.60 -19.26
C PHE A 70 25.24 12.80 -19.17
N GLY A 71 26.46 12.56 -18.71
CA GLY A 71 27.41 13.62 -18.37
C GLY A 71 27.03 14.38 -17.11
N GLY A 72 26.30 13.73 -16.20
CA GLY A 72 25.79 14.28 -14.93
C GLY A 72 24.73 13.38 -14.31
N LYS A 73 24.12 13.82 -13.20
CA LYS A 73 23.12 13.04 -12.46
C LYS A 73 21.75 13.00 -13.13
N SER A 74 21.44 13.94 -14.01
CA SER A 74 20.14 14.00 -14.68
C SER A 74 20.24 14.61 -16.07
N ILE A 75 19.26 14.30 -16.91
CA ILE A 75 19.07 14.88 -18.24
C ILE A 75 17.64 15.37 -18.39
N ASP A 76 17.47 16.38 -19.26
CA ASP A 76 16.15 16.87 -19.68
C ASP A 76 15.98 16.65 -21.18
N THR A 77 15.05 15.78 -21.57
CA THR A 77 14.80 15.46 -22.99
C THR A 77 14.12 16.59 -23.78
N ALA A 78 13.73 17.69 -23.15
CA ALA A 78 13.40 18.93 -23.86
C ALA A 78 14.62 19.45 -24.62
N ASN A 79 15.84 19.12 -24.17
CA ASN A 79 17.08 19.36 -24.87
C ASN A 79 17.37 18.20 -25.84
N GLN A 80 17.48 18.50 -27.13
CA GLN A 80 17.76 17.48 -28.16
C GLN A 80 19.09 16.74 -27.95
N ALA A 81 20.12 17.37 -27.36
CA ALA A 81 21.38 16.69 -27.08
C ALA A 81 21.19 15.62 -26.00
N ASP A 82 20.41 15.90 -24.96
CA ASP A 82 20.11 14.96 -23.91
C ASP A 82 19.15 13.86 -24.38
N ALA A 83 18.19 14.17 -25.22
CA ALA A 83 17.34 13.18 -25.88
C ALA A 83 18.17 12.18 -26.73
N LYS A 84 19.22 12.65 -27.42
CA LYS A 84 20.15 11.78 -28.14
C LYS A 84 20.98 10.89 -27.22
N LYS A 85 21.43 11.40 -26.07
CA LYS A 85 22.14 10.58 -25.04
C LYS A 85 21.25 9.46 -24.52
N LEU A 86 20.01 9.76 -24.15
CA LEU A 86 19.03 8.77 -23.71
C LEU A 86 18.77 7.71 -24.81
N LYS A 87 18.56 8.14 -26.04
CA LYS A 87 18.41 7.22 -27.19
C LYS A 87 19.60 6.28 -27.35
N SER A 88 20.82 6.80 -27.24
CA SER A 88 22.04 5.98 -27.29
C SER A 88 22.11 4.97 -26.14
N LEU A 89 21.73 5.36 -24.91
CA LEU A 89 21.68 4.45 -23.77
C LEU A 89 20.69 3.32 -24.03
N LEU A 90 19.46 3.66 -24.39
CA LEU A 90 18.40 2.68 -24.66
C LEU A 90 18.73 1.75 -25.83
N GLN A 91 19.45 2.22 -26.84
CA GLN A 91 19.93 1.40 -27.96
C GLN A 91 20.99 0.37 -27.55
N LYS A 92 21.82 0.67 -26.55
CA LYS A 92 22.83 -0.27 -26.01
C LYS A 92 22.20 -1.38 -25.18
N SER A 93 21.04 -1.13 -24.58
CA SER A 93 20.31 -2.05 -23.67
C SER A 93 19.40 -3.04 -24.43
N ARG A 94 19.84 -3.56 -25.57
CA ARG A 94 19.01 -4.36 -26.48
C ARG A 94 18.92 -5.85 -26.16
N ARG A 95 19.72 -6.35 -25.23
CA ARG A 95 19.74 -7.79 -24.95
C ARG A 95 18.58 -8.18 -24.05
N ARG A 96 17.88 -9.23 -24.40
CA ARG A 96 16.80 -9.80 -23.58
C ARG A 96 17.29 -10.30 -22.23
N ARG A 97 18.49 -10.86 -22.19
CA ARG A 97 19.14 -11.30 -20.97
C ARG A 97 19.81 -10.12 -20.28
N ASN A 98 19.60 -9.99 -18.95
CA ASN A 98 20.17 -8.92 -18.13
C ASN A 98 19.81 -7.51 -18.64
N LEU A 99 18.52 -7.25 -18.76
CA LEU A 99 17.99 -5.96 -19.18
C LEU A 99 18.36 -4.87 -18.15
N THR A 100 19.19 -3.91 -18.56
CA THR A 100 19.67 -2.83 -17.68
C THR A 100 19.43 -1.49 -18.33
N SER A 101 19.02 -0.48 -17.53
CA SER A 101 18.82 0.90 -17.99
C SER A 101 17.94 0.97 -19.24
N SER A 102 16.82 0.27 -19.21
CA SER A 102 15.92 0.11 -20.37
C SER A 102 14.47 0.41 -19.98
N ILE A 103 13.57 0.30 -20.96
CA ILE A 103 12.14 0.47 -20.77
C ILE A 103 11.46 -0.86 -21.01
N VAL A 104 10.59 -1.26 -20.09
CA VAL A 104 9.74 -2.44 -20.20
C VAL A 104 8.29 -1.99 -20.22
N TYR A 105 7.48 -2.55 -21.11
CA TYR A 105 6.06 -2.24 -21.20
C TYR A 105 5.21 -3.51 -21.19
N PHE A 106 4.26 -3.55 -20.29
CA PHE A 106 3.20 -4.54 -20.23
C PHE A 106 1.88 -3.87 -20.67
N GLU A 107 1.39 -4.26 -21.83
CA GLU A 107 0.14 -3.72 -22.40
C GLU A 107 -1.10 -4.29 -21.68
N SER A 108 -2.25 -3.64 -21.82
CA SER A 108 -3.51 -4.08 -21.22
C SER A 108 -4.05 -5.38 -21.82
N ASN A 109 -3.81 -5.64 -23.09
CA ASN A 109 -4.25 -6.87 -23.76
C ASN A 109 -3.25 -8.02 -23.55
N ARG A 110 -3.39 -8.73 -22.43
CA ARG A 110 -2.46 -9.80 -22.00
C ARG A 110 -3.08 -11.19 -21.95
N SER A 111 -4.26 -11.40 -22.51
CA SER A 111 -4.93 -12.70 -22.46
C SER A 111 -4.10 -13.78 -23.14
N ILE A 112 -3.69 -14.80 -22.38
CA ILE A 112 -2.88 -15.91 -22.85
C ILE A 112 -3.79 -17.04 -23.30
N LYS A 113 -3.68 -17.42 -24.57
CA LYS A 113 -4.32 -18.62 -25.10
C LYS A 113 -3.60 -19.86 -24.57
N ASN A 114 -4.29 -21.01 -24.57
CA ASN A 114 -3.66 -22.27 -24.19
C ASN A 114 -2.42 -22.50 -25.07
N VAL A 115 -1.32 -22.85 -24.40
CA VAL A 115 -0.06 -23.15 -25.08
C VAL A 115 -0.11 -24.57 -25.59
N ASN A 116 0.14 -24.76 -26.89
CA ASN A 116 0.35 -26.09 -27.45
C ASN A 116 1.68 -26.65 -26.95
N SER A 117 1.80 -27.99 -26.86
CA SER A 117 3.06 -28.62 -26.48
C SER A 117 4.18 -28.15 -27.41
N LEU A 118 5.31 -27.77 -26.80
CA LEU A 118 6.46 -27.28 -27.52
C LEU A 118 7.16 -28.46 -28.18
N GLY A 119 7.28 -28.45 -29.53
CA GLY A 119 8.18 -29.37 -30.20
C GLY A 119 9.62 -29.06 -29.78
N PHE A 120 10.17 -29.86 -28.86
CA PHE A 120 11.51 -29.63 -28.32
C PHE A 120 12.56 -30.05 -29.34
N GLN A 121 13.28 -29.09 -29.93
CA GLN A 121 14.49 -29.33 -30.70
C GLN A 121 15.70 -28.95 -29.85
N PHE A 122 16.65 -29.87 -29.70
CA PHE A 122 17.87 -29.68 -28.90
C PHE A 122 18.72 -28.46 -29.34
N GLU A 123 18.64 -28.10 -30.59
CA GLU A 123 19.40 -27.02 -31.24
C GLU A 123 18.69 -25.67 -31.21
N PHE A 124 17.57 -25.55 -30.51
CA PHE A 124 16.82 -24.30 -30.46
C PHE A 124 17.63 -23.21 -29.74
N PRO A 125 17.90 -22.04 -30.33
CA PRO A 125 18.57 -20.95 -29.65
C PRO A 125 17.72 -20.48 -28.48
N ASP A 126 18.38 -20.07 -27.40
CA ASP A 126 17.66 -19.47 -26.25
C ASP A 126 17.06 -18.15 -26.72
N PRO A 127 15.73 -18.00 -26.74
CA PRO A 127 15.09 -16.78 -27.22
C PRO A 127 15.46 -15.53 -26.40
N TYR A 128 16.05 -15.72 -25.21
CA TYR A 128 16.56 -14.66 -24.36
C TYR A 128 18.03 -14.29 -24.64
N ASP A 129 18.76 -15.04 -25.46
CA ASP A 129 20.10 -14.67 -25.91
C ASP A 129 20.10 -13.74 -27.12
N GLU A 130 18.98 -13.60 -27.82
CA GLU A 130 18.84 -12.71 -28.96
C GLU A 130 18.84 -11.25 -28.58
N GLU A 131 19.34 -10.38 -29.44
CA GLU A 131 19.18 -8.95 -29.29
C GLU A 131 17.71 -8.56 -29.48
N LEU A 132 17.18 -7.78 -28.54
CA LEU A 132 15.90 -7.12 -28.73
C LEU A 132 16.04 -6.05 -29.80
N GLY A 133 15.23 -6.13 -30.87
CA GLY A 133 14.95 -4.95 -31.66
C GLY A 133 14.43 -3.83 -30.75
N TRP A 134 14.66 -2.59 -31.13
CA TRP A 134 14.23 -1.42 -30.32
C TRP A 134 12.77 -1.47 -29.89
N ASN A 135 11.89 -2.01 -30.73
CA ASN A 135 10.46 -2.12 -30.49
C ASN A 135 10.05 -3.34 -29.64
N MET A 136 10.95 -4.27 -29.35
CA MET A 136 10.58 -5.53 -28.69
C MET A 136 10.39 -5.38 -27.17
N SER A 137 10.94 -4.35 -26.53
CA SER A 137 10.59 -4.00 -25.14
C SER A 137 9.12 -3.64 -24.99
N PHE A 138 8.49 -3.25 -26.09
CA PHE A 138 7.09 -2.86 -26.18
C PHE A 138 6.21 -3.91 -26.88
N SER A 139 6.75 -5.08 -27.21
CA SER A 139 5.96 -6.16 -27.83
C SER A 139 5.07 -6.85 -26.80
N GLY A 140 3.90 -7.26 -27.23
CA GLY A 140 2.90 -7.89 -26.39
C GLY A 140 3.41 -9.16 -25.70
N LEU A 141 2.94 -9.36 -24.46
CA LEU A 141 3.32 -10.49 -23.62
C LEU A 141 2.81 -11.84 -24.16
N VAL A 142 1.74 -11.82 -24.93
CA VAL A 142 1.09 -13.01 -25.50
C VAL A 142 2.06 -13.88 -26.29
N ASN A 143 2.95 -13.25 -27.06
CA ASN A 143 3.91 -13.95 -27.91
C ASN A 143 5.15 -14.43 -27.15
N ARG A 144 5.28 -14.14 -25.84
CA ARG A 144 6.47 -14.47 -25.05
C ARG A 144 6.29 -15.69 -24.14
N TRP A 145 5.06 -16.13 -23.90
CA TRP A 145 4.83 -17.27 -23.01
C TRP A 145 5.51 -18.54 -23.49
N GLN A 146 5.46 -18.77 -24.81
CA GLN A 146 6.18 -19.88 -25.43
C GLN A 146 7.70 -19.74 -25.28
N ASP A 147 8.25 -18.55 -25.56
CA ASP A 147 9.66 -18.23 -25.38
C ASP A 147 10.10 -18.41 -23.91
N THR A 148 9.26 -17.98 -22.96
CA THR A 148 9.51 -18.13 -21.53
C THR A 148 9.61 -19.59 -21.14
N GLN A 149 8.68 -20.43 -21.57
CA GLN A 149 8.74 -21.87 -21.33
C GLN A 149 9.98 -22.51 -21.96
N HIS A 150 10.28 -22.20 -23.21
CA HIS A 150 11.49 -22.69 -23.89
C HIS A 150 12.76 -22.34 -23.11
N ALA A 151 12.91 -21.11 -22.67
CA ALA A 151 14.08 -20.69 -21.92
C ALA A 151 14.21 -21.44 -20.57
N ILE A 152 13.09 -21.69 -19.87
CA ILE A 152 13.08 -22.49 -18.64
C ILE A 152 13.51 -23.93 -18.92
N PHE A 153 12.92 -24.59 -19.92
CA PHE A 153 13.29 -25.95 -20.30
C PHE A 153 14.76 -26.05 -20.70
N LYS A 154 15.27 -25.09 -21.48
CA LYS A 154 16.67 -25.05 -21.90
C LYS A 154 17.61 -24.93 -20.70
N LYS A 155 17.27 -24.09 -19.69
CA LYS A 155 18.06 -23.98 -18.46
C LYS A 155 18.14 -25.31 -17.73
N VAL A 156 17.02 -26.00 -17.55
CA VAL A 156 16.96 -27.31 -16.90
C VAL A 156 17.80 -28.34 -17.67
N GLN A 157 17.67 -28.38 -18.99
CA GLN A 157 18.39 -29.35 -19.83
C GLN A 157 19.90 -29.05 -19.87
N SER A 158 20.30 -27.78 -20.01
CA SER A 158 21.70 -27.38 -19.98
C SER A 158 22.38 -27.78 -18.65
N GLN A 159 21.68 -27.61 -17.53
CA GLN A 159 22.22 -28.03 -16.25
C GLN A 159 22.41 -29.53 -16.17
N LYS A 160 21.41 -30.33 -16.59
CA LYS A 160 21.53 -31.81 -16.63
C LYS A 160 22.73 -32.25 -17.49
N THR A 161 22.91 -31.63 -18.65
CA THR A 161 24.04 -31.89 -19.54
C THR A 161 25.37 -31.52 -18.91
N ASN A 162 25.45 -30.37 -18.24
CA ASN A 162 26.66 -29.91 -17.53
C ASN A 162 27.01 -30.83 -16.37
N ILE A 163 26.01 -31.29 -15.60
CA ILE A 163 26.20 -32.27 -14.50
C ILE A 163 26.77 -33.57 -15.07
N ALA A 164 26.16 -34.11 -16.14
CA ALA A 164 26.59 -35.33 -16.78
C ALA A 164 28.02 -35.22 -17.33
N SER A 165 28.33 -34.10 -18.02
CA SER A 165 29.66 -33.86 -18.58
C SER A 165 30.72 -33.74 -17.49
N ARG A 166 30.42 -33.03 -16.39
CA ARG A 166 31.33 -32.90 -15.25
C ARG A 166 31.54 -34.22 -14.52
N ALA A 167 30.48 -35.01 -14.35
CA ALA A 167 30.55 -36.36 -13.76
C ALA A 167 31.45 -37.27 -14.60
N ILE A 168 31.29 -37.26 -15.93
CA ILE A 168 32.12 -38.05 -16.85
C ILE A 168 33.59 -37.61 -16.77
N GLN A 169 33.84 -36.27 -16.71
CA GLN A 169 35.21 -35.77 -16.58
C GLN A 169 35.88 -36.17 -15.28
N LEU A 170 35.22 -36.01 -14.15
CA LEU A 170 35.74 -36.38 -12.83
C LEU A 170 36.02 -37.91 -12.76
N ARG A 171 35.19 -38.75 -13.38
CA ARG A 171 35.46 -40.18 -13.45
C ARG A 171 36.67 -40.52 -14.31
N LYS A 172 36.89 -39.81 -15.40
CA LYS A 172 38.14 -39.92 -16.20
C LYS A 172 39.36 -39.49 -15.43
N ASP A 173 39.23 -38.51 -14.55
CA ASP A 173 40.30 -37.99 -13.69
C ASP A 173 40.55 -38.88 -12.45
N GLY A 174 39.84 -40.03 -12.32
CA GLY A 174 40.10 -41.06 -11.30
C GLY A 174 39.36 -40.90 -9.97
N TYR A 175 38.34 -39.99 -9.90
CA TYR A 175 37.53 -39.84 -8.70
C TYR A 175 36.43 -40.91 -8.62
N GLU A 176 36.40 -41.71 -7.54
CA GLU A 176 35.41 -42.76 -7.31
C GLU A 176 34.11 -42.27 -6.67
N SER A 177 34.20 -41.19 -5.88
CA SER A 177 33.04 -40.50 -5.26
C SER A 177 33.00 -39.02 -5.63
N MET A 178 31.83 -38.54 -5.94
CA MET A 178 31.62 -37.14 -6.41
C MET A 178 30.57 -36.45 -5.53
N ASN A 179 30.96 -35.38 -4.90
CA ASN A 179 29.98 -34.47 -4.31
C ASN A 179 29.68 -33.37 -5.35
N LEU A 180 28.54 -33.50 -6.01
CA LEU A 180 28.09 -32.53 -7.03
C LEU A 180 27.08 -31.60 -6.38
N ASP A 181 27.54 -30.43 -5.96
CA ASP A 181 26.66 -29.38 -5.47
C ASP A 181 26.16 -28.54 -6.65
N PHE A 182 24.86 -28.62 -6.92
CA PHE A 182 24.22 -27.87 -7.99
C PHE A 182 22.96 -27.18 -7.50
N SER A 183 22.89 -25.87 -7.75
CA SER A 183 21.66 -25.12 -7.56
C SER A 183 20.62 -25.52 -8.63
N ASP A 184 19.41 -25.86 -8.22
CA ASP A 184 18.33 -26.17 -9.18
C ASP A 184 17.92 -24.89 -9.93
N PRO A 185 17.98 -24.85 -11.27
CA PRO A 185 17.59 -23.68 -12.06
C PRO A 185 16.10 -23.34 -11.95
N LEU A 186 15.28 -24.25 -11.42
CA LEU A 186 13.86 -24.01 -11.16
C LEU A 186 13.58 -23.33 -9.82
N ASP A 187 14.53 -23.32 -8.88
CA ASP A 187 14.29 -22.78 -7.54
C ASP A 187 13.79 -21.32 -7.52
N PRO A 188 14.33 -20.38 -8.31
CA PRO A 188 13.76 -19.02 -8.39
C PRO A 188 12.32 -19.01 -8.88
N PHE A 189 11.99 -19.89 -9.84
CA PHE A 189 10.64 -20.01 -10.38
C PHE A 189 9.68 -20.67 -9.39
N ARG A 190 10.12 -21.68 -8.63
CA ARG A 190 9.33 -22.31 -7.56
C ARG A 190 9.01 -21.32 -6.45
N LYS A 191 10.01 -20.57 -5.99
CA LYS A 191 9.83 -19.55 -4.96
C LYS A 191 8.80 -18.52 -5.40
N THR A 192 8.95 -17.98 -6.59
CA THR A 192 8.04 -16.97 -7.16
C THR A 192 6.64 -17.53 -7.39
N PHE A 193 6.53 -18.75 -7.92
CA PHE A 193 5.26 -19.44 -8.10
C PHE A 193 4.50 -19.56 -6.77
N TYR A 194 5.18 -19.98 -5.71
CA TYR A 194 4.58 -20.14 -4.38
C TYR A 194 4.19 -18.80 -3.75
N GLN A 195 5.00 -17.76 -3.92
CA GLN A 195 4.66 -16.39 -3.47
C GLN A 195 3.37 -15.87 -4.12
N LEU A 196 3.16 -16.17 -5.39
CA LEU A 196 1.98 -15.74 -6.14
C LEU A 196 0.75 -16.61 -5.89
N LEU A 197 0.91 -17.92 -6.00
CA LEU A 197 -0.19 -18.89 -6.10
C LEU A 197 -0.27 -19.89 -4.95
N GLY A 198 0.52 -19.70 -3.88
CA GLY A 198 0.44 -20.58 -2.71
C GLY A 198 -1.00 -20.75 -2.19
N PRO A 199 -1.41 -21.98 -1.83
CA PRO A 199 -0.60 -23.16 -1.51
C PRO A 199 -0.19 -24.06 -2.71
N LYS A 200 -0.48 -23.69 -3.95
CA LYS A 200 0.01 -24.39 -5.14
C LYS A 200 1.54 -24.25 -5.24
N SER A 201 2.25 -25.30 -5.68
CA SER A 201 3.71 -25.28 -5.84
C SER A 201 4.13 -25.75 -7.23
N LEU A 202 5.14 -25.10 -7.83
CA LEU A 202 5.66 -25.50 -9.13
C LEU A 202 6.41 -26.83 -9.00
N ALA A 203 5.98 -27.83 -9.73
CA ALA A 203 6.61 -29.15 -9.80
C ALA A 203 7.80 -29.17 -10.78
N ALA A 204 8.38 -30.32 -11.02
CA ALA A 204 9.42 -30.49 -12.04
C ALA A 204 8.86 -30.24 -13.45
N ALA A 205 9.73 -29.78 -14.35
CA ALA A 205 9.38 -29.70 -15.77
C ALA A 205 9.18 -31.10 -16.33
N ASP A 206 7.99 -31.39 -16.87
CA ASP A 206 7.70 -32.67 -17.53
C ASP A 206 8.26 -32.66 -18.95
N ILE A 207 9.39 -33.35 -19.14
CA ILE A 207 10.08 -33.40 -20.42
C ILE A 207 9.30 -34.23 -21.44
N GLN A 208 8.54 -35.26 -21.00
CA GLN A 208 7.77 -36.09 -21.94
C GLN A 208 6.55 -35.37 -22.49
N ARG A 209 5.87 -34.62 -21.63
CA ARG A 209 4.71 -33.81 -22.02
C ARG A 209 5.10 -32.42 -22.53
N GLN A 210 6.37 -32.03 -22.38
CA GLN A 210 6.88 -30.72 -22.77
C GLN A 210 6.07 -29.56 -22.17
N THR A 211 5.70 -29.68 -20.90
CA THR A 211 4.91 -28.69 -20.18
C THR A 211 5.44 -28.51 -18.77
N LEU A 212 5.17 -27.33 -18.18
CA LEU A 212 5.37 -27.11 -16.76
C LEU A 212 4.16 -27.68 -16.01
N THR A 213 4.43 -28.27 -14.86
CA THR A 213 3.40 -28.84 -13.99
C THR A 213 3.45 -28.21 -12.61
N TYR A 214 2.33 -28.23 -11.91
CA TYR A 214 2.25 -27.76 -10.53
C TYR A 214 1.52 -28.80 -9.66
N GLU A 215 1.83 -28.80 -8.39
CA GLU A 215 1.18 -29.62 -7.38
C GLU A 215 0.12 -28.80 -6.62
N HIS A 216 -1.05 -29.38 -6.42
CA HIS A 216 -2.11 -28.84 -5.60
C HIS A 216 -2.90 -29.97 -4.94
N ASN A 217 -2.97 -29.96 -3.61
CA ASN A 217 -3.64 -31.01 -2.80
C ASN A 217 -3.15 -32.43 -3.09
N GLY A 218 -1.83 -32.60 -3.34
CA GLY A 218 -1.22 -33.90 -3.63
C GLY A 218 -1.40 -34.39 -5.08
N GLU A 219 -2.04 -33.59 -5.95
CA GLU A 219 -2.20 -33.92 -7.37
C GLU A 219 -1.29 -33.05 -8.24
N ILE A 220 -0.62 -33.69 -9.20
CA ILE A 220 0.18 -32.99 -10.22
C ILE A 220 -0.72 -32.64 -11.40
N ARG A 221 -0.78 -31.36 -11.72
CA ARG A 221 -1.62 -30.81 -12.79
C ARG A 221 -0.78 -30.03 -13.80
N ASP A 222 -1.27 -29.97 -15.04
CA ASP A 222 -0.67 -29.15 -16.10
C ASP A 222 -0.88 -27.66 -15.81
N ILE A 223 0.13 -26.82 -16.10
CA ILE A 223 0.07 -25.36 -15.92
C ILE A 223 -1.07 -24.71 -16.70
N ASN A 224 -1.50 -25.32 -17.81
CA ASN A 224 -2.63 -24.85 -18.61
C ASN A 224 -3.99 -24.97 -17.89
N THR A 225 -4.07 -25.75 -16.79
CA THR A 225 -5.28 -25.86 -15.96
C THR A 225 -5.46 -24.72 -14.98
N LEU A 226 -4.46 -23.84 -14.84
CA LEU A 226 -4.58 -22.60 -14.08
C LEU A 226 -5.58 -21.65 -14.73
N SER A 227 -6.21 -20.78 -13.92
CA SER A 227 -7.08 -19.72 -14.42
C SER A 227 -6.33 -18.76 -15.36
N SER A 228 -7.06 -18.00 -16.17
CA SER A 228 -6.45 -17.01 -17.08
C SER A 228 -5.59 -16.00 -16.34
N GLY A 229 -6.08 -15.44 -15.22
CA GLY A 229 -5.34 -14.49 -14.40
C GLY A 229 -4.08 -15.10 -13.76
N GLU A 230 -4.16 -16.35 -13.25
CA GLU A 230 -2.98 -17.04 -12.71
C GLU A 230 -1.91 -17.28 -13.78
N ARG A 231 -2.30 -17.67 -14.99
CA ARG A 231 -1.36 -17.83 -16.11
C ARG A 231 -0.73 -16.51 -16.53
N GLU A 232 -1.51 -15.44 -16.51
CA GLU A 232 -1.03 -14.10 -16.84
C GLU A 232 0.05 -13.63 -15.86
N VAL A 233 -0.18 -13.72 -14.54
CA VAL A 233 0.83 -13.31 -13.55
C VAL A 233 2.08 -14.16 -13.60
N LEU A 234 1.98 -15.45 -13.91
CA LEU A 234 3.14 -16.32 -14.10
C LEU A 234 3.94 -15.95 -15.35
N ASN A 235 3.26 -15.65 -16.45
CA ASN A 235 3.95 -15.21 -17.67
C ASN A 235 4.76 -13.93 -17.43
N ILE A 236 4.15 -12.92 -16.78
CA ILE A 236 4.81 -11.67 -16.42
C ILE A 236 6.03 -11.92 -15.52
N THR A 237 5.83 -12.67 -14.44
CA THR A 237 6.89 -12.87 -13.44
C THR A 237 8.00 -13.79 -13.91
N PHE A 238 7.71 -14.81 -14.70
CA PHE A 238 8.74 -15.69 -15.28
C PHE A 238 9.54 -14.99 -16.36
N ASP A 239 8.91 -14.18 -17.21
CA ASP A 239 9.61 -13.30 -18.15
C ASP A 239 10.53 -12.33 -17.40
N PHE A 240 10.04 -11.75 -16.30
CA PHE A 240 10.82 -10.84 -15.47
C PHE A 240 12.01 -11.53 -14.78
N LEU A 241 11.81 -12.78 -14.27
CA LEU A 241 12.90 -13.61 -13.72
C LEU A 241 13.99 -13.95 -14.75
N LEU A 242 13.58 -14.20 -15.99
CA LEU A 242 14.52 -14.51 -17.08
C LEU A 242 15.34 -13.31 -17.52
N ARG A 243 14.73 -12.13 -17.53
CA ARG A 243 15.37 -10.87 -17.95
C ARG A 243 16.18 -10.20 -16.85
N LYS A 244 15.82 -10.40 -15.58
CA LYS A 244 16.44 -9.76 -14.40
C LYS A 244 16.63 -8.24 -14.61
N PRO A 245 15.54 -7.48 -14.85
CA PRO A 245 15.67 -6.07 -15.15
C PRO A 245 16.27 -5.30 -13.95
N SER A 246 17.20 -4.40 -14.25
CA SER A 246 17.84 -3.52 -13.29
C SER A 246 17.87 -2.09 -13.81
N ASP A 247 17.63 -1.13 -12.95
CA ASP A 247 17.63 0.30 -13.29
C ASP A 247 16.69 0.66 -14.46
N CYS A 248 15.63 -0.13 -14.65
CA CYS A 248 14.66 0.01 -15.73
C CYS A 248 13.46 0.85 -15.32
N ILE A 249 12.79 1.44 -16.32
CA ILE A 249 11.46 2.03 -16.18
C ILE A 249 10.45 1.01 -16.70
N VAL A 250 9.53 0.59 -15.84
CA VAL A 250 8.51 -0.44 -16.15
C VAL A 250 7.15 0.22 -16.23
N PHE A 251 6.60 0.31 -17.43
CA PHE A 251 5.20 0.73 -17.63
C PHE A 251 4.29 -0.48 -17.61
N PHE A 252 3.19 -0.38 -16.90
CA PHE A 252 2.22 -1.45 -16.77
C PHE A 252 0.80 -0.87 -16.92
N ASP A 253 0.16 -1.17 -18.06
CA ASP A 253 -1.16 -0.68 -18.40
C ASP A 253 -2.24 -1.64 -17.89
N GLU A 254 -3.17 -1.11 -17.09
CA GLU A 254 -4.28 -1.82 -16.46
C GLU A 254 -3.86 -3.16 -15.80
N PRO A 255 -2.94 -3.14 -14.82
CA PRO A 255 -2.44 -4.36 -14.19
C PRO A 255 -3.54 -5.19 -13.50
N GLU A 256 -4.67 -4.56 -13.17
CA GLU A 256 -5.83 -5.20 -12.56
C GLU A 256 -6.72 -5.98 -13.51
N LEU A 257 -6.54 -5.85 -14.81
CA LEU A 257 -7.41 -6.48 -15.80
C LEU A 257 -7.34 -8.01 -15.65
N HIS A 258 -8.49 -8.63 -15.43
CA HIS A 258 -8.65 -10.08 -15.18
C HIS A 258 -8.00 -10.63 -13.90
N LEU A 259 -7.48 -9.78 -13.01
CA LEU A 259 -6.83 -10.19 -11.77
C LEU A 259 -7.70 -9.89 -10.55
N HIS A 260 -7.71 -10.82 -9.60
CA HIS A 260 -8.25 -10.53 -8.27
C HIS A 260 -7.33 -9.54 -7.54
N PRO A 261 -7.84 -8.56 -6.77
CA PRO A 261 -7.02 -7.55 -6.08
C PRO A 261 -5.85 -8.11 -5.25
N GLU A 262 -6.07 -9.23 -4.56
CA GLU A 262 -5.02 -9.90 -3.79
C GLU A 262 -3.88 -10.41 -4.67
N LEU A 263 -4.23 -11.02 -5.81
CA LEU A 263 -3.24 -11.54 -6.76
C LEU A 263 -2.44 -10.40 -7.40
N LEU A 264 -3.09 -9.28 -7.68
CA LEU A 264 -2.45 -8.07 -8.18
C LEU A 264 -1.44 -7.48 -7.17
N SER A 265 -1.83 -7.39 -5.90
CA SER A 265 -0.93 -6.93 -4.84
C SER A 265 0.31 -7.83 -4.71
N ARG A 266 0.11 -9.15 -4.75
CA ARG A 266 1.20 -10.14 -4.76
C ARG A 266 2.09 -9.98 -6.00
N LEU A 267 1.51 -9.74 -7.18
CA LEU A 267 2.25 -9.51 -8.42
C LEU A 267 3.18 -8.30 -8.31
N ILE A 268 2.66 -7.14 -7.90
CA ILE A 268 3.44 -5.90 -7.77
C ILE A 268 4.59 -6.08 -6.76
N SER A 269 4.31 -6.66 -5.59
CA SER A 269 5.34 -6.97 -4.59
C SER A 269 6.40 -7.90 -5.16
N THR A 270 6.00 -8.97 -5.83
CA THR A 270 6.92 -9.95 -6.42
C THR A 270 7.80 -9.33 -7.52
N LEU A 271 7.26 -8.45 -8.36
CA LEU A 271 8.04 -7.77 -9.40
C LEU A 271 9.07 -6.80 -8.79
N LYS A 272 8.74 -6.13 -7.68
CA LYS A 272 9.70 -5.31 -6.92
C LYS A 272 10.85 -6.16 -6.35
N ASP A 273 10.56 -7.38 -5.89
CA ASP A 273 11.54 -8.29 -5.30
C ASP A 273 12.46 -8.95 -6.36
N ILE A 274 11.94 -9.23 -7.56
CA ILE A 274 12.71 -9.87 -8.64
C ILE A 274 13.69 -8.91 -9.28
N GLY A 275 13.26 -7.67 -9.51
CA GLY A 275 14.06 -6.64 -10.16
C GLY A 275 14.91 -5.86 -9.17
N THR A 276 15.92 -5.17 -9.68
CA THR A 276 16.80 -4.32 -8.86
C THR A 276 16.65 -2.87 -9.29
N ASN A 277 16.27 -2.00 -8.35
CA ASN A 277 16.27 -0.54 -8.53
C ASN A 277 15.44 -0.06 -9.75
N ASN A 278 14.32 -0.73 -10.03
CA ASN A 278 13.41 -0.37 -11.11
C ASN A 278 12.37 0.66 -10.65
N GLN A 279 11.96 1.55 -11.56
CA GLN A 279 10.80 2.41 -11.37
C GLN A 279 9.59 1.78 -12.06
N PHE A 280 8.45 1.71 -11.35
CA PHE A 280 7.19 1.20 -11.88
C PHE A 280 6.21 2.34 -12.12
N ILE A 281 5.66 2.41 -13.31
CA ILE A 281 4.61 3.37 -13.69
C ILE A 281 3.38 2.56 -14.10
N LEU A 282 2.41 2.52 -13.19
CA LEU A 282 1.17 1.77 -13.36
C LEU A 282 0.07 2.72 -13.88
N ILE A 283 -0.68 2.26 -14.85
CA ILE A 283 -1.90 2.94 -15.31
C ILE A 283 -3.06 2.11 -14.78
N SER A 284 -3.88 2.68 -13.92
CA SER A 284 -4.93 1.92 -13.26
C SER A 284 -6.21 2.74 -13.08
N HIS A 285 -7.31 2.03 -13.07
CA HIS A 285 -8.60 2.56 -12.62
C HIS A 285 -9.11 1.81 -11.37
N SER A 286 -8.31 0.88 -10.83
CA SER A 286 -8.66 0.09 -9.65
C SER A 286 -8.47 0.90 -8.36
N PRO A 287 -9.53 1.05 -7.55
CA PRO A 287 -9.42 1.67 -6.22
C PRO A 287 -8.41 0.97 -5.32
N ASP A 288 -8.28 -0.34 -5.44
CA ASP A 288 -7.37 -1.15 -4.63
C ASP A 288 -5.91 -0.84 -4.94
N VAL A 289 -5.56 -0.69 -6.24
CA VAL A 289 -4.21 -0.27 -6.67
C VAL A 289 -3.89 1.12 -6.18
N ILE A 290 -4.81 2.07 -6.38
CA ILE A 290 -4.64 3.46 -5.97
C ILE A 290 -4.45 3.55 -4.46
N SER A 291 -5.32 2.88 -3.70
CA SER A 291 -5.28 2.86 -2.24
C SER A 291 -3.99 2.22 -1.69
N ALA A 292 -3.49 1.15 -2.32
CA ALA A 292 -2.25 0.49 -1.91
C ALA A 292 -0.99 1.31 -2.25
N SER A 293 -1.11 2.32 -3.12
CA SER A 293 0.01 3.13 -3.62
C SER A 293 0.00 4.58 -3.11
N LEU A 294 -0.81 4.92 -2.11
CA LEU A 294 -0.90 6.29 -1.59
C LEU A 294 0.38 6.77 -0.90
N ASP A 295 1.25 5.86 -0.47
CA ASP A 295 2.58 6.18 0.08
C ASP A 295 3.61 6.53 -1.02
N ASP A 296 3.26 6.26 -2.25
CA ASP A 296 4.04 6.51 -3.46
C ASP A 296 3.44 7.70 -4.24
N SER A 297 3.78 7.86 -5.51
CA SER A 297 3.23 8.94 -6.35
C SER A 297 1.93 8.51 -7.02
N VAL A 298 0.80 9.03 -6.58
CA VAL A 298 -0.49 8.84 -7.26
C VAL A 298 -0.84 10.10 -8.06
N ILE A 299 -1.00 9.95 -9.37
CA ILE A 299 -1.34 11.03 -10.29
C ILE A 299 -2.75 10.81 -10.80
N PHE A 300 -3.63 11.77 -10.57
CA PHE A 300 -4.96 11.75 -11.17
C PHE A 300 -4.99 12.52 -12.47
N LEU A 301 -5.33 11.83 -13.55
CA LEU A 301 -5.57 12.44 -14.84
C LEU A 301 -7.03 12.91 -14.92
N MET A 302 -7.22 14.23 -14.90
CA MET A 302 -8.54 14.87 -14.89
C MET A 302 -9.01 15.19 -16.31
N PRO A 303 -10.33 15.24 -16.55
CA PRO A 303 -10.87 15.78 -17.79
C PRO A 303 -10.38 17.20 -18.07
N PRO A 304 -10.26 17.64 -19.33
CA PRO A 304 -9.84 19.00 -19.65
C PRO A 304 -10.86 20.01 -19.13
N LYS A 305 -10.37 21.03 -18.42
CA LYS A 305 -11.20 22.18 -18.00
C LYS A 305 -11.40 23.14 -19.17
N GLN A 306 -12.50 23.89 -19.18
CA GLN A 306 -12.82 24.88 -20.24
C GLN A 306 -11.76 25.98 -20.35
N GLU A 307 -11.17 26.39 -19.23
CA GLU A 307 -10.15 27.47 -19.15
C GLU A 307 -8.72 26.98 -19.42
N GLY A 308 -8.51 25.69 -19.73
CA GLY A 308 -7.19 25.10 -19.81
C GLY A 308 -6.63 24.76 -18.42
N GLY A 309 -5.39 24.32 -18.36
CA GLY A 309 -4.69 23.98 -17.12
C GLY A 309 -4.17 22.56 -17.09
N ASN A 310 -3.32 22.28 -16.11
CA ASN A 310 -2.73 20.96 -15.92
C ASN A 310 -3.81 19.92 -15.56
N GLN A 311 -3.87 18.84 -16.33
CA GLN A 311 -4.78 17.74 -16.09
C GLN A 311 -4.18 16.67 -15.16
N GLY A 312 -2.85 16.66 -14.96
CA GLY A 312 -2.17 15.81 -14.01
C GLY A 312 -2.16 16.42 -12.60
N VAL A 313 -2.78 15.73 -11.64
CA VAL A 313 -2.77 16.13 -10.23
C VAL A 313 -2.02 15.08 -9.44
N LEU A 314 -0.80 15.42 -8.99
CA LEU A 314 -0.01 14.56 -8.13
C LEU A 314 -0.55 14.64 -6.69
N VAL A 315 -0.75 13.50 -6.06
CA VAL A 315 -1.10 13.35 -4.64
C VAL A 315 -0.01 12.55 -3.96
N THR A 316 0.56 13.09 -2.91
CA THR A 316 1.58 12.44 -2.08
C THR A 316 1.11 12.30 -0.64
N ALA A 317 1.65 11.34 0.09
CA ALA A 317 1.34 11.12 1.50
C ALA A 317 1.62 12.34 2.41
N GLN A 318 2.44 13.28 1.94
CA GLN A 318 2.81 14.51 2.67
C GLN A 318 1.82 15.67 2.45
N ASP A 319 0.85 15.52 1.55
CA ASP A 319 -0.16 16.56 1.31
C ASP A 319 -1.16 16.63 2.47
N THR A 320 -0.82 17.43 3.48
CA THR A 320 -1.67 17.73 4.65
C THR A 320 -2.80 18.72 4.35
N ASN A 321 -2.92 19.20 3.12
CA ASN A 321 -3.85 20.25 2.73
C ASN A 321 -5.26 19.70 2.49
N THR A 322 -6.24 20.40 3.03
CA THR A 322 -7.69 20.15 2.82
C THR A 322 -8.05 20.07 1.32
N GLU A 323 -7.31 20.79 0.47
CA GLU A 323 -7.47 20.78 -0.98
C GLU A 323 -7.00 19.46 -1.62
N ALA A 324 -5.90 18.87 -1.14
CA ALA A 324 -5.41 17.57 -1.58
C ALA A 324 -6.37 16.45 -1.17
N LEU A 325 -6.92 16.50 0.04
CA LEU A 325 -7.95 15.55 0.51
C LEU A 325 -9.27 15.72 -0.27
N SER A 326 -9.66 16.95 -0.61
CA SER A 326 -10.82 17.21 -1.47
C SER A 326 -10.61 16.67 -2.89
N ARG A 327 -9.41 16.86 -3.44
CA ARG A 327 -9.03 16.31 -4.75
C ARG A 327 -8.92 14.80 -4.72
N LEU A 328 -8.36 14.22 -3.65
CA LEU A 328 -8.37 12.78 -3.41
C LEU A 328 -9.80 12.24 -3.34
N GLY A 329 -10.66 12.89 -2.57
CA GLY A 329 -12.08 12.53 -2.45
C GLY A 329 -12.82 12.58 -3.79
N GLN A 330 -12.62 13.63 -4.59
CA GLN A 330 -13.21 13.75 -5.92
C GLN A 330 -12.68 12.68 -6.88
N SER A 331 -11.41 12.36 -6.81
CA SER A 331 -10.74 11.45 -7.73
C SER A 331 -10.98 9.99 -7.36
N VAL A 332 -10.96 9.65 -6.09
CA VAL A 332 -11.37 8.34 -5.57
C VAL A 332 -12.86 8.13 -5.77
N GLY A 333 -13.66 9.19 -5.67
CA GLY A 333 -15.08 9.19 -5.99
C GLY A 333 -15.38 8.79 -7.42
N VAL A 334 -14.65 9.31 -8.38
CA VAL A 334 -14.77 8.96 -9.80
C VAL A 334 -14.35 7.51 -10.07
N VAL A 335 -13.36 7.01 -9.35
CA VAL A 335 -12.84 5.64 -9.50
C VAL A 335 -13.68 4.62 -8.73
N SER A 336 -14.34 5.05 -7.66
CA SER A 336 -15.14 4.19 -6.75
C SER A 336 -16.63 4.18 -7.09
N LEU A 337 -17.04 4.43 -8.33
CA LEU A 337 -18.45 4.40 -8.74
C LEU A 337 -19.16 3.16 -8.17
N GLY A 338 -20.08 3.39 -7.24
CA GLY A 338 -20.85 2.33 -6.56
C GLY A 338 -20.20 1.75 -5.30
N LYS A 339 -19.02 2.24 -4.86
CA LYS A 339 -18.41 1.85 -3.57
C LYS A 339 -18.49 2.99 -2.55
N LYS A 340 -18.49 2.63 -1.28
CA LYS A 340 -18.49 3.55 -0.13
C LYS A 340 -17.08 3.64 0.43
N ILE A 341 -16.65 4.83 0.80
CA ILE A 341 -15.30 5.07 1.32
C ILE A 341 -15.38 5.22 2.84
N VAL A 342 -14.56 4.47 3.54
CA VAL A 342 -14.40 4.57 4.99
C VAL A 342 -13.00 5.13 5.28
N LEU A 343 -12.95 6.35 5.79
CA LEU A 343 -11.73 6.97 6.29
C LEU A 343 -11.45 6.42 7.68
N ILE A 344 -10.29 5.80 7.87
CA ILE A 344 -9.83 5.28 9.16
C ILE A 344 -8.70 6.16 9.71
N GLU A 345 -8.61 6.26 11.02
CA GLU A 345 -7.52 6.96 11.67
C GLU A 345 -6.19 6.22 11.43
N GLY A 346 -5.12 6.96 11.12
CA GLY A 346 -3.79 6.43 10.91
C GLY A 346 -3.06 7.09 9.74
N ALA A 347 -1.72 7.02 9.76
CA ALA A 347 -0.90 7.38 8.60
C ALA A 347 -1.03 6.31 7.51
N SER A 348 -0.68 6.65 6.29
CA SER A 348 -0.80 5.75 5.11
C SER A 348 0.01 4.45 5.26
N SER A 349 1.13 4.51 5.98
CA SER A 349 1.95 3.35 6.37
C SER A 349 1.45 2.61 7.61
N SER A 350 0.29 3.00 8.19
CA SER A 350 -0.17 2.42 9.44
C SER A 350 -0.56 0.95 9.28
N LEU A 351 -0.15 0.14 10.24
CA LEU A 351 -0.58 -1.25 10.38
C LEU A 351 -2.10 -1.38 10.59
N ASP A 352 -2.79 -0.27 10.85
CA ASP A 352 -4.22 -0.25 11.16
C ASP A 352 -5.07 -0.65 9.96
N LYS A 353 -4.77 -0.11 8.76
CA LYS A 353 -5.44 -0.52 7.51
C LYS A 353 -5.31 -2.02 7.26
N GLN A 354 -4.09 -2.56 7.39
CA GLN A 354 -3.85 -3.99 7.20
C GLN A 354 -4.57 -4.80 8.28
N THR A 355 -4.58 -4.31 9.53
CA THR A 355 -5.28 -4.95 10.64
C THR A 355 -6.79 -5.00 10.40
N TYR A 356 -7.41 -3.88 9.99
CA TYR A 356 -8.84 -3.88 9.63
C TYR A 356 -9.14 -4.81 8.45
N ALA A 357 -8.33 -4.78 7.40
CA ALA A 357 -8.50 -5.67 6.25
C ALA A 357 -8.45 -7.17 6.65
N HIS A 358 -7.53 -7.53 7.56
CA HIS A 358 -7.45 -8.88 8.11
C HIS A 358 -8.65 -9.25 8.99
N ILE A 359 -9.11 -8.34 9.87
CA ILE A 359 -10.29 -8.57 10.72
C ILE A 359 -11.52 -8.80 9.84
N LEU A 360 -11.74 -7.95 8.85
CA LEU A 360 -12.95 -7.95 8.02
C LEU A 360 -12.96 -9.06 6.95
N LYS A 361 -11.84 -9.70 6.64
CA LYS A 361 -11.71 -10.83 5.71
C LYS A 361 -12.50 -10.65 4.40
N ASN A 362 -12.47 -9.46 3.82
CA ASN A 362 -13.21 -9.11 2.59
C ASN A 362 -14.75 -9.28 2.65
N GLN A 363 -15.34 -9.30 3.84
CA GLN A 363 -16.81 -9.44 3.99
C GLN A 363 -17.59 -8.24 3.42
N PHE A 364 -16.96 -7.08 3.32
CA PHE A 364 -17.59 -5.83 2.88
C PHE A 364 -16.96 -5.34 1.57
N SER A 365 -17.22 -6.04 0.48
CA SER A 365 -16.63 -5.75 -0.85
C SER A 365 -17.05 -4.39 -1.43
N ASN A 366 -18.12 -3.78 -0.91
CA ASN A 366 -18.61 -2.46 -1.30
C ASN A 366 -17.92 -1.31 -0.52
N LEU A 367 -17.06 -1.60 0.45
CA LEU A 367 -16.35 -0.60 1.23
C LEU A 367 -14.88 -0.52 0.82
N VAL A 368 -14.34 0.69 0.77
CA VAL A 368 -12.93 0.97 0.52
C VAL A 368 -12.34 1.67 1.74
N LEU A 369 -11.30 1.09 2.35
CA LEU A 369 -10.63 1.66 3.53
C LEU A 369 -9.51 2.58 3.10
N LEU A 370 -9.56 3.84 3.55
CA LEU A 370 -8.50 4.82 3.31
C LEU A 370 -8.00 5.39 4.64
N PRO A 371 -6.67 5.42 4.88
CA PRO A 371 -6.10 6.13 6.01
C PRO A 371 -6.25 7.63 5.83
N SER A 372 -6.60 8.35 6.91
CA SER A 372 -6.86 9.79 6.89
C SER A 372 -5.62 10.66 7.13
N GLY A 373 -4.48 10.06 7.48
CA GLY A 373 -3.28 10.78 7.89
C GLY A 373 -3.33 11.33 9.32
N GLY A 374 -4.35 10.98 10.11
CA GLY A 374 -4.50 11.33 11.52
C GLY A 374 -5.85 11.94 11.88
N LYS A 375 -6.12 12.04 13.18
CA LYS A 375 -7.43 12.45 13.71
C LYS A 375 -7.85 13.88 13.34
N GLY A 376 -6.90 14.81 13.30
CA GLY A 376 -7.18 16.20 12.90
C GLY A 376 -7.74 16.28 11.49
N ASN A 377 -7.27 15.44 10.59
CA ASN A 377 -7.74 15.36 9.22
C ASN A 377 -9.16 14.77 9.12
N LEU A 378 -9.52 13.82 9.98
CA LEU A 378 -10.87 13.26 10.04
C LEU A 378 -11.90 14.35 10.39
N TYR A 379 -11.64 15.17 11.41
CA TYR A 379 -12.55 16.27 11.80
C TYR A 379 -12.60 17.39 10.77
N ALA A 380 -11.45 17.75 10.17
CA ALA A 380 -11.42 18.72 9.08
C ALA A 380 -12.21 18.22 7.87
N PHE A 381 -12.13 16.95 7.57
CA PHE A 381 -12.86 16.29 6.49
C PHE A 381 -14.36 16.23 6.79
N GLU A 382 -14.78 15.98 8.04
CA GLU A 382 -16.18 16.02 8.48
C GLU A 382 -16.81 17.40 8.22
N GLN A 383 -16.11 18.48 8.59
CA GLN A 383 -16.59 19.84 8.35
C GLN A 383 -16.71 20.18 6.84
N VAL A 384 -15.77 19.68 6.04
CA VAL A 384 -15.82 19.82 4.56
C VAL A 384 -16.97 19.01 3.98
N LEU A 385 -17.20 17.78 4.48
CA LEU A 385 -18.32 16.96 4.09
C LEU A 385 -19.68 17.61 4.39
N GLU A 386 -19.83 18.25 5.54
CA GLU A 386 -21.06 18.96 5.90
C GLU A 386 -21.33 20.15 4.97
N THR A 387 -20.29 20.86 4.57
CA THR A 387 -20.42 22.11 3.82
C THR A 387 -20.47 21.91 2.29
N VAL A 388 -19.76 20.93 1.77
CA VAL A 388 -19.52 20.74 0.32
C VAL A 388 -20.26 19.52 -0.23
N LEU A 389 -20.43 18.46 0.55
CA LEU A 389 -20.93 17.15 0.12
C LEU A 389 -22.38 16.85 0.54
N SER A 390 -23.09 17.82 1.15
CA SER A 390 -24.56 17.74 1.32
C SER A 390 -25.30 17.58 -0.02
N ARG A 391 -24.62 17.82 -1.13
CA ARG A 391 -25.05 17.47 -2.48
C ARG A 391 -24.14 16.35 -2.95
N SER A 392 -24.68 15.12 -3.08
CA SER A 392 -23.99 13.93 -3.59
C SER A 392 -23.17 14.28 -4.85
N ILE A 393 -21.92 14.62 -4.67
CA ILE A 393 -21.00 14.82 -5.79
C ILE A 393 -20.55 13.42 -6.17
N TRP A 394 -20.97 12.93 -7.32
CA TRP A 394 -20.53 11.69 -7.97
C TRP A 394 -21.05 10.35 -7.40
N GLY A 395 -22.10 10.30 -6.57
CA GLY A 395 -22.66 9.04 -6.07
C GLY A 395 -21.76 8.26 -5.13
N VAL A 396 -20.71 8.90 -4.57
CA VAL A 396 -19.79 8.29 -3.59
C VAL A 396 -20.15 8.76 -2.20
N GLN A 397 -20.23 7.80 -1.30
CA GLN A 397 -20.52 8.04 0.10
C GLN A 397 -19.27 7.87 0.94
N PHE A 398 -19.08 8.78 1.88
CA PHE A 398 -17.96 8.80 2.79
C PHE A 398 -18.44 8.53 4.21
N TYR A 399 -17.72 7.65 4.88
CA TYR A 399 -17.85 7.32 6.29
C TYR A 399 -16.50 7.51 6.97
N MET A 400 -16.51 7.65 8.28
CA MET A 400 -15.32 7.88 9.09
C MET A 400 -15.34 7.00 10.33
N LEU A 401 -14.18 6.41 10.64
CA LEU A 401 -13.97 5.64 11.85
C LEU A 401 -12.78 6.20 12.62
N ALA A 402 -13.03 6.71 13.81
CA ALA A 402 -12.02 7.27 14.70
C ALA A 402 -11.79 6.40 15.92
N ASP A 403 -10.56 6.42 16.45
CA ASP A 403 -10.25 5.89 17.76
C ASP A 403 -10.93 6.73 18.87
N ARG A 404 -11.28 6.11 20.00
CA ARG A 404 -11.87 6.81 21.14
C ARG A 404 -10.89 7.80 21.77
N ASP A 405 -9.60 7.45 21.82
CA ASP A 405 -8.54 8.20 22.49
C ASP A 405 -8.85 8.66 23.93
N ALA A 406 -8.26 9.77 24.34
CA ALA A 406 -8.28 10.31 25.69
C ALA A 406 -9.65 10.89 26.11
N LEU A 407 -10.70 10.09 26.12
CA LEU A 407 -11.97 10.44 26.74
C LEU A 407 -12.04 9.93 28.18
N PRO A 408 -12.66 10.70 29.10
CA PRO A 408 -12.86 10.26 30.47
C PRO A 408 -13.64 8.94 30.58
N VAL A 409 -13.40 8.19 31.64
CA VAL A 409 -14.12 6.95 31.95
C VAL A 409 -15.63 7.22 32.02
N GLY A 410 -16.43 6.40 31.35
CA GLY A 410 -17.89 6.49 31.35
C GLY A 410 -18.51 7.58 30.45
N ARG A 411 -17.73 8.46 29.85
CA ARG A 411 -18.25 9.37 28.81
C ARG A 411 -18.27 8.68 27.46
N SER A 412 -19.44 8.58 26.85
CA SER A 412 -19.59 8.35 25.41
C SER A 412 -19.49 9.71 24.70
N LEU A 413 -18.88 9.74 23.51
CA LEU A 413 -19.13 10.83 22.59
C LEU A 413 -20.65 10.76 22.31
N GLY A 414 -21.38 11.68 22.92
CA GLY A 414 -22.83 11.78 22.67
C GLY A 414 -23.04 11.94 21.16
N ALA A 415 -24.20 11.51 20.68
CA ALA A 415 -24.65 11.68 19.31
C ALA A 415 -24.78 13.16 18.87
N ALA A 416 -24.25 14.10 19.65
CA ALA A 416 -24.26 15.54 19.40
C ALA A 416 -23.10 15.87 18.45
N GLY A 417 -23.37 15.90 17.14
CA GLY A 417 -22.50 16.54 16.18
C GLY A 417 -22.31 15.86 14.83
N SER A 418 -22.77 14.64 14.62
CA SER A 418 -22.70 14.10 13.27
C SER A 418 -24.05 14.22 12.58
N ALA A 419 -24.19 15.21 11.74
CA ALA A 419 -25.23 15.21 10.74
C ALA A 419 -25.13 13.90 9.95
N ALA A 420 -26.14 13.04 10.07
CA ALA A 420 -26.30 11.79 9.33
C ALA A 420 -25.51 10.54 9.75
N GLY A 421 -24.89 10.47 10.95
CA GLY A 421 -24.31 9.20 11.45
C GLY A 421 -23.07 8.68 10.68
N ARG A 422 -22.40 9.55 9.92
CA ARG A 422 -21.26 9.16 9.06
C ARG A 422 -19.95 8.99 9.80
N LEU A 423 -19.79 9.60 10.96
CA LEU A 423 -18.64 9.39 11.85
C LEU A 423 -19.02 8.40 12.95
N LYS A 424 -18.27 7.33 13.07
CA LYS A 424 -18.32 6.39 14.17
C LYS A 424 -17.02 6.41 14.96
N THR A 425 -17.12 6.18 16.26
CA THR A 425 -15.96 6.13 17.15
C THR A 425 -15.97 4.79 17.86
N LEU A 426 -14.79 4.17 17.96
CA LEU A 426 -14.63 2.92 18.69
C LEU A 426 -15.00 3.09 20.17
N SER A 427 -15.57 2.07 20.80
CA SER A 427 -15.85 2.07 22.23
C SER A 427 -14.60 1.88 23.07
N LYS A 428 -13.57 1.21 22.53
CA LYS A 428 -12.28 1.00 23.17
C LYS A 428 -11.30 2.10 22.77
N TYR A 429 -10.23 2.29 23.57
CA TYR A 429 -9.31 3.41 23.42
C TYR A 429 -8.66 3.49 22.03
N HIS A 430 -8.07 2.38 21.55
CA HIS A 430 -7.49 2.20 20.21
C HIS A 430 -7.92 0.85 19.61
N LEU A 431 -7.63 0.64 18.35
CA LEU A 431 -7.80 -0.65 17.68
C LEU A 431 -7.08 -1.79 18.44
N GLU A 432 -5.88 -1.54 19.00
CA GLU A 432 -5.13 -2.54 19.76
C GLU A 432 -5.84 -3.02 21.03
N ASN A 433 -6.73 -2.24 21.59
CA ASN A 433 -7.49 -2.66 22.77
C ASN A 433 -8.48 -3.81 22.49
N TYR A 434 -8.80 -4.06 21.22
CA TYR A 434 -9.61 -5.21 20.82
C TYR A 434 -8.80 -6.52 20.85
N PHE A 435 -7.46 -6.45 20.87
CA PHE A 435 -6.56 -7.58 20.98
C PHE A 435 -6.19 -7.95 22.42
N LEU A 436 -6.85 -7.38 23.41
CA LEU A 436 -6.57 -7.61 24.83
C LEU A 436 -7.59 -8.56 25.51
N ASP A 437 -8.24 -9.43 24.74
CA ASP A 437 -9.11 -10.45 25.31
C ASP A 437 -8.32 -11.68 25.76
N ALA A 438 -8.41 -12.00 27.03
CA ALA A 438 -7.60 -13.04 27.66
C ALA A 438 -7.93 -14.45 27.16
N GLU A 439 -9.20 -14.72 26.84
CA GLU A 439 -9.62 -16.02 26.30
C GLU A 439 -9.02 -16.23 24.90
N THR A 440 -9.15 -15.24 24.04
CA THR A 440 -8.60 -15.28 22.67
C THR A 440 -7.07 -15.40 22.68
N ILE A 441 -6.38 -14.65 23.56
CA ILE A 441 -4.92 -14.75 23.73
C ILE A 441 -4.55 -16.18 24.17
N SER A 442 -5.28 -16.76 25.14
CA SER A 442 -5.02 -18.12 25.59
C SER A 442 -5.12 -19.15 24.46
N LEU A 443 -6.11 -19.01 23.56
CA LEU A 443 -6.26 -19.88 22.39
C LEU A 443 -5.08 -19.75 21.43
N CYS A 444 -4.55 -18.54 21.20
CA CYS A 444 -3.36 -18.33 20.37
C CYS A 444 -2.16 -19.14 20.83
N PHE A 445 -1.97 -19.27 22.16
CA PHE A 445 -0.81 -19.96 22.73
C PHE A 445 -1.07 -21.42 23.07
N LYS A 446 -2.31 -21.89 23.01
CA LYS A 446 -2.66 -23.28 23.27
C LYS A 446 -1.87 -24.32 22.43
N PRO A 447 -1.62 -24.11 21.13
CA PRO A 447 -0.82 -25.01 20.31
C PRO A 447 0.70 -24.84 20.51
N MET A 448 1.17 -23.69 21.04
CA MET A 448 2.58 -23.35 21.12
C MET A 448 3.21 -23.62 22.49
N GLU A 449 2.42 -23.58 23.55
CA GLU A 449 2.91 -23.70 24.92
C GLU A 449 2.49 -25.03 25.57
N LYS A 450 3.26 -25.48 26.57
CA LYS A 450 2.96 -26.70 27.34
C LYS A 450 1.77 -26.49 28.27
N PRO A 451 1.02 -27.56 28.61
CA PRO A 451 0.00 -27.50 29.67
C PRO A 451 0.59 -26.95 30.97
N GLY A 452 -0.13 -26.02 31.62
CA GLY A 452 0.31 -25.35 32.84
C GLY A 452 1.09 -24.04 32.62
N HIS A 453 1.43 -23.68 31.38
CA HIS A 453 2.04 -22.37 31.10
C HIS A 453 1.02 -21.25 31.27
N TRP A 454 1.45 -20.10 31.83
CA TRP A 454 0.57 -18.96 32.14
C TRP A 454 -0.18 -18.40 30.91
N LEU A 455 0.43 -18.44 29.74
CA LEU A 455 -0.19 -18.02 28.45
C LEU A 455 -1.34 -18.94 27.99
N ARG A 456 -1.59 -20.06 28.66
CA ARG A 456 -2.74 -20.94 28.41
C ARG A 456 -3.88 -20.77 29.42
N ASN A 457 -3.68 -19.90 30.41
CA ASN A 457 -4.68 -19.63 31.46
C ASN A 457 -5.24 -18.21 31.29
N PRO A 458 -6.51 -18.03 30.87
CA PRO A 458 -7.12 -16.72 30.70
C PRO A 458 -7.04 -15.82 31.96
N SER A 459 -7.20 -16.42 33.16
CA SER A 459 -7.15 -15.65 34.42
C SER A 459 -5.74 -15.09 34.68
N GLU A 460 -4.70 -15.85 34.40
CA GLU A 460 -3.30 -15.37 34.50
C GLU A 460 -2.98 -14.32 33.48
N ILE A 461 -3.47 -14.47 32.24
CA ILE A 461 -3.32 -13.47 31.17
C ILE A 461 -4.02 -12.17 31.58
N ASP A 462 -5.27 -12.22 32.06
CA ASP A 462 -5.98 -11.00 32.51
C ASP A 462 -5.25 -10.33 33.67
N ARG A 463 -4.72 -11.10 34.64
CA ARG A 463 -3.88 -10.57 35.71
C ARG A 463 -2.64 -9.83 35.16
N VAL A 464 -1.94 -10.41 34.20
CA VAL A 464 -0.77 -9.79 33.59
C VAL A 464 -1.16 -8.53 32.80
N LEU A 465 -2.25 -8.56 32.03
CA LEU A 465 -2.75 -7.39 31.29
C LEU A 465 -3.08 -6.24 32.25
N ARG A 466 -3.75 -6.50 33.38
CA ARG A 466 -4.05 -5.49 34.39
C ARG A 466 -2.79 -4.98 35.09
N GLU A 467 -1.81 -5.83 35.33
CA GLU A 467 -0.53 -5.42 35.91
C GLU A 467 0.17 -4.41 34.98
N ILE A 468 0.21 -4.71 33.66
CA ILE A 468 0.76 -3.80 32.67
C ILE A 468 -0.08 -2.51 32.59
N ALA A 469 -1.41 -2.61 32.58
CA ALA A 469 -2.30 -1.45 32.50
C ALA A 469 -2.09 -0.49 33.69
N ARG A 470 -1.85 -1.00 34.92
CA ARG A 470 -1.54 -0.18 36.09
C ARG A 470 -0.30 0.70 35.90
N GLN A 471 0.70 0.21 35.16
CA GLN A 471 1.92 0.98 34.88
C GLN A 471 1.65 2.17 33.95
N HIS A 472 0.52 2.16 33.23
CA HIS A 472 0.16 3.20 32.25
C HIS A 472 -0.95 4.14 32.73
N ILE A 473 -1.42 4.03 34.00
CA ILE A 473 -2.49 4.88 34.54
C ILE A 473 -2.08 6.36 34.51
N SER A 474 -0.90 6.70 35.03
CA SER A 474 -0.40 8.09 35.03
C SER A 474 -0.32 8.68 33.62
N TYR A 475 0.15 7.89 32.67
CA TYR A 475 0.24 8.30 31.25
C TYR A 475 -1.16 8.53 30.64
N ALA A 476 -2.10 7.61 30.89
CA ALA A 476 -3.48 7.75 30.43
C ALA A 476 -4.18 8.97 31.07
N ALA A 477 -3.98 9.18 32.38
CA ALA A 477 -4.51 10.34 33.07
C ALA A 477 -3.97 11.66 32.50
N ALA A 478 -2.66 11.72 32.20
CA ALA A 478 -2.04 12.89 31.60
C ALA A 478 -2.61 13.18 30.21
N LEU A 479 -2.87 12.15 29.38
CA LEU A 479 -3.48 12.32 28.06
C LEU A 479 -4.91 12.86 28.16
N ILE A 480 -5.72 12.31 29.08
CA ILE A 480 -7.10 12.74 29.31
C ILE A 480 -7.13 14.18 29.81
N ALA A 481 -6.29 14.53 30.78
CA ALA A 481 -6.21 15.89 31.32
C ALA A 481 -5.75 16.88 30.24
N SER A 482 -4.68 16.53 29.49
CA SER A 482 -4.18 17.38 28.41
C SER A 482 -5.26 17.64 27.36
N LYS A 483 -6.03 16.62 26.96
CA LYS A 483 -7.12 16.78 26.01
C LYS A 483 -8.24 17.65 26.57
N HIS A 484 -8.67 17.37 27.82
CA HIS A 484 -9.75 18.10 28.49
C HIS A 484 -9.46 19.62 28.52
N PHE A 485 -8.27 20.01 28.98
CA PHE A 485 -7.91 21.43 29.07
C PHE A 485 -7.64 22.07 27.73
N ARG A 486 -7.07 21.33 26.76
CA ARG A 486 -6.92 21.82 25.38
C ARG A 486 -8.28 22.12 24.74
N ASP A 487 -9.24 21.23 24.88
CA ASP A 487 -10.59 21.39 24.32
C ASP A 487 -11.32 22.59 24.97
N ARG A 488 -11.10 22.85 26.25
CA ARG A 488 -11.65 24.03 26.97
C ARG A 488 -10.95 25.32 26.60
N VAL A 489 -9.64 25.33 26.45
CA VAL A 489 -8.90 26.50 25.98
C VAL A 489 -9.31 26.87 24.57
N GLY A 490 -9.55 25.87 23.69
CA GLY A 490 -9.90 26.09 22.31
C GLY A 490 -8.82 26.86 21.52
N ASN A 491 -9.21 27.48 20.44
CA ASN A 491 -8.31 28.31 19.64
C ASN A 491 -8.09 29.66 20.32
N ILE A 492 -6.84 30.14 20.31
CA ILE A 492 -6.47 31.47 20.75
C ILE A 492 -6.74 32.43 19.59
N ASP A 493 -7.74 33.32 19.76
CA ASP A 493 -8.11 34.31 18.76
C ASP A 493 -7.58 35.69 19.12
N VAL A 494 -6.50 36.09 18.49
CA VAL A 494 -5.89 37.41 18.64
C VAL A 494 -6.26 38.37 17.51
N MET A 495 -7.21 38.02 16.65
CA MET A 495 -7.65 38.84 15.53
C MET A 495 -8.45 40.05 16.04
N VAL A 496 -8.08 41.22 15.60
CA VAL A 496 -8.72 42.48 15.95
C VAL A 496 -9.61 42.94 14.79
N LYS A 497 -10.90 43.13 15.09
CA LYS A 497 -11.88 43.60 14.10
C LYS A 497 -11.91 45.14 14.05
N GLY A 498 -12.27 45.72 12.89
CA GLY A 498 -12.51 47.17 12.74
C GLY A 498 -11.22 48.01 12.77
N VAL A 499 -10.09 47.49 12.30
CA VAL A 499 -8.79 48.20 12.31
C VAL A 499 -8.39 48.76 10.93
N ALA A 500 -9.25 48.68 9.92
CA ALA A 500 -8.90 49.08 8.55
C ALA A 500 -8.37 50.54 8.46
N ASP A 501 -8.94 51.47 9.26
CA ASP A 501 -8.56 52.86 9.26
C ASP A 501 -7.79 53.27 10.54
N ALA A 502 -7.29 52.32 11.32
CA ALA A 502 -6.60 52.61 12.55
C ALA A 502 -5.16 53.12 12.28
N SER A 503 -4.72 54.14 13.04
CA SER A 503 -3.30 54.52 13.06
C SER A 503 -2.45 53.35 13.63
N GLN A 504 -1.15 53.31 13.35
CA GLN A 504 -0.24 52.32 13.87
C GLN A 504 -0.35 52.13 15.39
N HIS A 505 -0.40 53.25 16.13
CA HIS A 505 -0.55 53.24 17.60
C HIS A 505 -1.91 52.65 18.02
N GLY A 506 -2.99 53.05 17.35
CA GLY A 506 -4.33 52.56 17.61
C GLY A 506 -4.47 51.05 17.29
N PHE A 507 -3.84 50.58 16.23
CA PHE A 507 -3.76 49.15 15.91
C PHE A 507 -3.04 48.35 17.02
N VAL A 508 -1.81 48.78 17.40
CA VAL A 508 -1.03 48.08 18.44
C VAL A 508 -1.77 48.07 19.77
N SER A 509 -2.40 49.17 20.19
CA SER A 509 -3.19 49.21 21.42
C SER A 509 -4.34 48.18 21.43
N ARG A 510 -5.07 48.06 20.32
CA ARG A 510 -6.18 47.09 20.19
C ARG A 510 -5.67 45.64 20.19
N VAL A 511 -4.54 45.35 19.51
CA VAL A 511 -3.92 44.03 19.55
C VAL A 511 -3.51 43.66 20.96
N LEU A 512 -2.86 44.56 21.71
CA LEU A 512 -2.44 44.35 23.10
C LEU A 512 -3.64 44.10 24.03
N ALA A 513 -4.73 44.88 23.84
CA ALA A 513 -5.97 44.67 24.62
C ALA A 513 -6.55 43.28 24.33
N ARG A 514 -6.67 42.89 23.06
CA ARG A 514 -7.21 41.58 22.67
C ARG A 514 -6.37 40.43 23.17
N VAL A 515 -5.04 40.50 23.06
CA VAL A 515 -4.10 39.53 23.63
C VAL A 515 -4.24 39.45 25.15
N GLY A 516 -4.47 40.59 25.83
CA GLY A 516 -4.74 40.64 27.27
C GLY A 516 -5.99 39.86 27.66
N GLU A 517 -7.10 40.07 26.94
CA GLU A 517 -8.36 39.35 27.12
C GLU A 517 -8.17 37.84 26.96
N GLU A 518 -7.50 37.40 25.87
CA GLU A 518 -7.24 36.01 25.61
C GLU A 518 -6.31 35.38 26.67
N ARG A 519 -5.30 36.11 27.12
CA ARG A 519 -4.41 35.65 28.22
C ARG A 519 -5.19 35.37 29.49
N GLU A 520 -6.11 36.30 29.86
CA GLU A 520 -6.92 36.12 31.09
C GLU A 520 -7.93 34.97 30.93
N ARG A 521 -8.53 34.82 29.75
CA ARG A 521 -9.40 33.68 29.43
C ARG A 521 -8.65 32.35 29.59
N VAL A 522 -7.45 32.22 29.01
CA VAL A 522 -6.62 31.03 29.12
C VAL A 522 -6.22 30.77 30.57
N ARG A 523 -5.83 31.82 31.32
CA ARG A 523 -5.47 31.71 32.75
C ARG A 523 -6.62 31.22 33.62
N THR A 524 -7.83 31.74 33.38
CA THR A 524 -9.02 31.30 34.10
C THR A 524 -9.40 29.86 33.78
N THR A 525 -9.17 29.44 32.51
CA THR A 525 -9.45 28.06 32.08
C THR A 525 -8.42 27.06 32.61
N LEU A 526 -7.17 27.49 32.82
CA LEU A 526 -6.06 26.69 33.37
C LEU A 526 -5.81 27.03 34.83
N ASP A 527 -6.87 27.03 35.66
CA ASP A 527 -6.76 27.21 37.09
C ASP A 527 -6.11 26.01 37.78
N ASP A 528 -5.10 26.26 38.61
CA ASP A 528 -4.30 25.22 39.25
C ASP A 528 -5.15 24.26 40.12
N VAL A 529 -6.15 24.81 40.82
CA VAL A 529 -7.04 24.01 41.68
C VAL A 529 -7.92 23.08 40.87
N GLU A 530 -8.42 23.56 39.73
CA GLU A 530 -9.23 22.75 38.82
C GLU A 530 -8.40 21.67 38.12
N ILE A 531 -7.17 22.02 37.67
CA ILE A 531 -6.23 21.07 37.08
C ILE A 531 -5.88 19.95 38.06
N GLN A 532 -5.57 20.32 39.32
CA GLN A 532 -5.25 19.33 40.35
C GLN A 532 -6.43 18.40 40.59
N ARG A 533 -7.61 18.95 40.88
CA ARG A 533 -8.83 18.16 41.13
C ARG A 533 -9.16 17.22 40.01
N PHE A 534 -9.19 17.72 38.76
CA PHE A 534 -9.51 16.91 37.57
C PHE A 534 -8.49 15.79 37.37
N SER A 535 -7.21 16.09 37.60
CA SER A 535 -6.12 15.10 37.44
C SER A 535 -6.21 14.00 38.48
N GLU A 536 -6.49 14.34 39.76
CA GLU A 536 -6.67 13.39 40.84
C GLU A 536 -7.91 12.50 40.61
N GLU A 537 -9.06 13.10 40.26
CA GLU A 537 -10.30 12.37 39.95
C GLU A 537 -10.09 11.42 38.74
N THR A 538 -9.40 11.87 37.69
CA THR A 538 -9.12 11.06 36.53
C THR A 538 -8.20 9.88 36.86
N TYR A 539 -7.14 10.13 37.64
CA TYR A 539 -6.22 9.06 38.05
C TYR A 539 -6.96 8.01 38.90
N GLN A 540 -7.78 8.45 39.85
CA GLN A 540 -8.54 7.55 40.72
C GLN A 540 -9.54 6.72 39.92
N ALA A 541 -10.28 7.35 39.01
CA ALA A 541 -11.24 6.65 38.15
C ALA A 541 -10.57 5.58 37.27
N LEU A 542 -9.37 5.84 36.73
CA LEU A 542 -8.59 4.86 35.97
C LEU A 542 -8.09 3.73 36.86
N SER A 543 -7.62 4.04 38.06
CA SER A 543 -7.17 3.05 39.07
C SER A 543 -8.28 2.09 39.45
N ASP A 544 -9.46 2.64 39.71
CA ASP A 544 -10.66 1.85 40.04
C ASP A 544 -11.09 0.97 38.88
N ALA A 545 -11.10 1.51 37.65
CA ALA A 545 -11.44 0.75 36.44
C ALA A 545 -10.50 -0.43 36.19
N VAL A 546 -9.19 -0.30 36.46
CA VAL A 546 -8.23 -1.40 36.34
C VAL A 546 -8.38 -2.43 37.44
N SER A 547 -8.77 -1.99 38.63
CA SER A 547 -8.88 -2.85 39.83
C SER A 547 -10.17 -3.66 39.87
N GLN A 548 -11.25 -3.12 39.32
CA GLN A 548 -12.55 -3.79 39.25
C GLN A 548 -12.60 -4.90 38.21
N PRO A 549 -13.40 -5.95 38.39
CA PRO A 549 -13.64 -6.96 37.36
C PRO A 549 -14.35 -6.34 36.16
N GLY A 550 -14.02 -6.82 34.95
CA GLY A 550 -14.63 -6.36 33.72
C GLY A 550 -13.64 -5.64 32.77
N ASN A 551 -14.17 -5.08 31.68
CA ASN A 551 -13.38 -4.54 30.59
C ASN A 551 -13.36 -3.00 30.51
N ALA A 552 -13.89 -2.29 31.53
CA ALA A 552 -14.02 -0.83 31.48
C ALA A 552 -12.69 -0.09 31.27
N TRP A 553 -11.60 -0.59 31.82
CA TRP A 553 -10.26 -0.01 31.65
C TRP A 553 -9.78 0.00 30.19
N LYS A 554 -10.25 -0.95 29.37
CA LYS A 554 -9.88 -1.04 27.93
C LYS A 554 -10.41 0.12 27.10
N SER A 555 -11.40 0.86 27.61
CA SER A 555 -11.92 2.07 26.95
C SER A 555 -11.14 3.35 27.28
N SER A 556 -10.28 3.33 28.30
CA SER A 556 -9.68 4.54 28.86
C SER A 556 -8.15 4.47 28.98
N ILE A 557 -7.55 3.31 28.84
CA ILE A 557 -6.09 3.14 28.86
C ILE A 557 -5.59 2.72 27.47
N PRO A 558 -4.51 3.38 26.93
CA PRO A 558 -3.97 3.06 25.62
C PRO A 558 -3.55 1.59 25.48
N GLY A 559 -4.07 0.89 24.49
CA GLY A 559 -3.80 -0.54 24.25
C GLY A 559 -2.44 -0.81 23.60
N LYS A 560 -1.93 0.10 22.78
CA LYS A 560 -0.64 -0.06 22.05
C LYS A 560 0.51 -0.44 22.99
N PRO A 561 0.82 0.30 24.07
CA PRO A 561 1.89 -0.06 24.98
C PRO A 561 1.62 -1.35 25.76
N ILE A 562 0.36 -1.63 26.10
CA ILE A 562 -0.02 -2.86 26.81
C ILE A 562 0.24 -4.09 25.93
N LEU A 563 -0.22 -4.05 24.68
CA LEU A 563 -0.04 -5.14 23.74
C LEU A 563 1.44 -5.37 23.42
N SER A 564 2.21 -4.28 23.27
CA SER A 564 3.66 -4.35 23.05
C SER A 564 4.40 -5.01 24.21
N GLN A 565 4.09 -4.63 25.46
CA GLN A 565 4.71 -5.24 26.64
C GLN A 565 4.27 -6.70 26.84
N LEU A 566 3.01 -7.04 26.52
CA LEU A 566 2.57 -8.43 26.51
C LEU A 566 3.37 -9.25 25.50
N CYS A 567 3.56 -8.74 24.28
CA CYS A 567 4.36 -9.41 23.24
C CYS A 567 5.80 -9.66 23.73
N THR A 568 6.41 -8.68 24.40
CA THR A 568 7.75 -8.84 24.97
C THR A 568 7.78 -9.94 26.06
N ARG A 569 6.80 -9.98 26.98
CA ARG A 569 6.72 -11.02 28.02
C ARG A 569 6.43 -12.40 27.45
N ALA A 570 5.66 -12.47 26.36
CA ALA A 570 5.30 -13.71 25.67
C ALA A 570 6.33 -14.15 24.64
N ASN A 571 7.39 -13.37 24.42
CA ASN A 571 8.43 -13.61 23.40
C ASN A 571 7.85 -13.87 22.00
N ILE A 572 6.89 -13.05 21.60
CA ILE A 572 6.23 -13.12 20.28
C ILE A 572 6.26 -11.75 19.59
N SER A 573 6.40 -11.72 18.26
CA SER A 573 6.26 -10.46 17.53
C SER A 573 4.81 -9.99 17.46
N LEU A 574 4.61 -8.68 17.49
CA LEU A 574 3.27 -8.06 17.46
C LEU A 574 2.45 -8.51 16.23
N GLY A 575 3.07 -8.55 15.05
CA GLY A 575 2.40 -8.97 13.82
C GLY A 575 1.94 -10.43 13.90
N ARG A 576 2.80 -11.33 14.43
CA ARG A 576 2.46 -12.74 14.61
C ARG A 576 1.32 -12.92 15.62
N LEU A 577 1.35 -12.19 16.74
CA LEU A 577 0.26 -12.24 17.72
C LEU A 577 -1.06 -11.75 17.10
N LYS A 578 -1.06 -10.60 16.40
CA LYS A 578 -2.27 -10.09 15.74
C LYS A 578 -2.85 -11.10 14.75
N THR A 579 -2.02 -11.75 13.95
CA THR A 579 -2.47 -12.77 12.98
C THR A 579 -3.11 -13.98 13.67
N LEU A 580 -2.44 -14.56 14.65
CA LEU A 580 -2.97 -15.69 15.42
C LEU A 580 -4.27 -15.31 16.15
N TYR A 581 -4.31 -14.12 16.72
CA TYR A 581 -5.47 -13.63 17.44
C TYR A 581 -6.71 -13.47 16.54
N ILE A 582 -6.54 -12.92 15.35
CA ILE A 582 -7.63 -12.79 14.37
C ILE A 582 -8.12 -14.18 13.93
N GLN A 583 -7.22 -15.15 13.76
CA GLN A 583 -7.59 -16.53 13.43
C GLN A 583 -8.39 -17.19 14.57
N SER A 584 -7.92 -17.07 15.82
CA SER A 584 -8.56 -17.65 17.00
C SER A 584 -9.83 -16.91 17.44
N SER A 585 -10.05 -15.68 17.00
CA SER A 585 -11.23 -14.89 17.41
C SER A 585 -12.58 -15.47 16.98
N SER A 586 -12.59 -16.36 16.01
CA SER A 586 -13.79 -17.09 15.57
C SER A 586 -14.13 -18.31 16.46
N GLU A 587 -13.20 -18.73 17.34
CA GLU A 587 -13.36 -19.90 18.20
C GLU A 587 -13.88 -19.55 19.60
N VAL A 588 -13.89 -18.26 19.96
CA VAL A 588 -14.41 -17.80 21.26
C VAL A 588 -15.92 -17.53 21.22
N SER A 589 -16.57 -17.71 22.36
CA SER A 589 -18.01 -17.52 22.51
C SER A 589 -18.46 -16.08 22.27
N SER A 590 -17.60 -15.10 22.51
CA SER A 590 -17.84 -13.67 22.26
C SER A 590 -16.72 -13.13 21.39
N ASN A 591 -17.04 -12.85 20.12
CA ASN A 591 -16.05 -12.30 19.18
C ASN A 591 -15.56 -10.93 19.65
N PRO A 592 -14.25 -10.76 19.95
CA PRO A 592 -13.71 -9.48 20.43
C PRO A 592 -13.84 -8.33 19.43
N PHE A 593 -14.08 -8.63 18.13
CA PHE A 593 -14.27 -7.66 17.06
C PHE A 593 -15.74 -7.42 16.68
N ALA A 594 -16.71 -7.93 17.46
CA ALA A 594 -18.14 -7.82 17.14
C ALA A 594 -18.56 -6.36 16.85
N GLU A 595 -18.14 -5.41 17.68
CA GLU A 595 -18.41 -3.97 17.46
C GLU A 595 -17.84 -3.46 16.14
N ILE A 596 -16.65 -3.88 15.75
CA ILE A 596 -16.04 -3.50 14.47
C ILE A 596 -16.91 -4.01 13.31
N TYR A 597 -17.35 -5.26 13.36
CA TYR A 597 -18.26 -5.80 12.35
C TYR A 597 -19.59 -5.04 12.29
N GLU A 598 -20.17 -4.67 13.44
CA GLU A 598 -21.41 -3.89 13.49
C GLU A 598 -21.24 -2.50 12.85
N ILE A 599 -20.13 -1.82 13.13
CA ILE A 599 -19.83 -0.51 12.54
C ILE A 599 -19.68 -0.61 11.00
N PHE A 600 -18.96 -1.62 10.53
CA PHE A 600 -18.77 -1.81 9.09
C PHE A 600 -20.03 -2.31 8.37
N ASP A 601 -20.86 -3.11 9.03
CA ASP A 601 -22.17 -3.50 8.53
C ASP A 601 -23.08 -2.28 8.40
N PHE A 602 -23.08 -1.39 9.42
CA PHE A 602 -23.78 -0.11 9.33
C PHE A 602 -23.32 0.72 8.13
N PHE A 603 -22.00 0.91 7.92
CA PHE A 603 -21.49 1.64 6.77
C PHE A 603 -21.88 0.97 5.44
N SER A 604 -21.87 -0.36 5.40
CA SER A 604 -22.26 -1.11 4.21
C SER A 604 -23.73 -0.90 3.83
N LYS A 605 -24.63 -0.81 4.81
CA LYS A 605 -26.10 -0.79 4.61
C LYS A 605 -26.72 0.62 4.64
N ALA A 606 -26.02 1.66 5.06
CA ALA A 606 -26.56 2.98 5.46
C ALA A 606 -27.40 3.74 4.42
N ASP A 607 -27.68 3.16 3.24
CA ASP A 607 -28.53 3.74 2.17
C ASP A 607 -29.60 2.82 1.64
N GLN A 608 -29.97 1.82 2.37
CA GLN A 608 -31.17 1.04 2.02
C GLN A 608 -32.41 1.62 2.71
#